data_fdeec6ec694f2bc8cf05a866204ff4ef
#
_entry.id   fdeec6ec694f2bc8cf05a866204ff4ef
#
_cell.length_a   1.000
_cell.length_b   1.000
_cell.length_c   1.000
_cell.angle_alpha   90.00
_cell.angle_beta   90.00
_cell.angle_gamma   90.00
#
_symmetry.space_group_name_H-M   'P 1'
#
loop_
_entity.id
_entity.type
_entity.pdbx_description
1 polymer ?
#
loop_
_entity_poly.entity_id
_entity_poly.type
_entity_poly.pdbx_seq_one_letter_code
_entity_poly.pdbx_strand_id
1 'polypeptide(L)'
;FFDIKNKKTSLDKCDFILCTGLLENNEENLDYYKNLLKNYTTKKFICTNPDLIVHRGNVKEYCAGTLAKIFESIGGEVVYFGKPHREIYNICFQEKEKVIAIGDNLNTDIKGANNMNIDSIFISNGVHRSEFEEESELKMLFKKYKVKASYYQPHLSW
;
A
#
# COMPACT_ATOMS: atom_id res chain seq x y z
N PHE A 1 2.15 8.83 19.39
CA PHE A 1 0.92 8.03 19.26
C PHE A 1 -0.27 8.96 19.47
N PHE A 2 -1.13 9.13 18.47
CA PHE A 2 -2.37 9.87 18.61
C PHE A 2 -3.39 8.98 19.32
N ASP A 3 -3.90 9.39 20.48
CA ASP A 3 -5.04 8.74 21.11
C ASP A 3 -6.31 9.13 20.34
N ILE A 4 -6.74 8.26 19.44
CA ILE A 4 -7.97 8.45 18.65
C ILE A 4 -9.21 7.86 19.33
N LYS A 5 -9.08 7.23 20.51
CA LYS A 5 -10.20 6.54 21.18
C LYS A 5 -11.40 7.47 21.40
N ASN A 6 -11.12 8.69 21.84
CA ASN A 6 -12.15 9.68 22.13
C ASN A 6 -12.73 10.38 20.88
N LYS A 7 -12.18 10.07 19.66
CA LYS A 7 -12.64 10.65 18.39
C LYS A 7 -13.37 9.65 17.51
N LYS A 8 -13.53 8.40 17.97
CA LYS A 8 -14.30 7.40 17.23
C LYS A 8 -15.81 7.66 17.36
N THR A 9 -16.50 7.56 16.24
CA THR A 9 -17.96 7.68 16.18
C THR A 9 -18.52 6.68 15.16
N SER A 10 -19.84 6.57 15.04
CA SER A 10 -20.50 5.74 14.02
C SER A 10 -20.29 6.30 12.62
N LEU A 11 -20.41 5.44 11.60
CA LEU A 11 -20.30 5.86 10.19
C LEU A 11 -21.30 6.98 9.83
N ASP A 12 -22.49 6.98 10.42
CA ASP A 12 -23.50 8.04 10.17
C ASP A 12 -23.04 9.42 10.63
N LYS A 13 -22.31 9.47 11.75
CA LYS A 13 -21.93 10.70 12.44
C LYS A 13 -20.48 11.14 12.16
N CYS A 14 -19.67 10.33 11.45
CA CYS A 14 -18.28 10.67 11.21
C CYS A 14 -18.13 11.72 10.09
N ASP A 15 -17.08 12.53 10.18
CA ASP A 15 -16.68 13.47 9.13
C ASP A 15 -15.92 12.78 8.00
N PHE A 16 -15.16 11.73 8.34
CA PHE A 16 -14.40 10.90 7.40
C PHE A 16 -14.24 9.47 7.92
N ILE A 17 -13.94 8.54 7.02
CA ILE A 17 -13.66 7.14 7.33
C ILE A 17 -12.16 6.95 7.31
N LEU A 18 -11.55 6.53 8.43
CA LEU A 18 -10.13 6.15 8.52
C LEU A 18 -10.02 4.63 8.44
N CYS A 19 -9.50 4.14 7.33
CA CYS A 19 -9.32 2.71 7.09
C CYS A 19 -7.85 2.30 7.31
N THR A 20 -7.62 1.52 8.35
CA THR A 20 -6.31 0.97 8.71
C THR A 20 -6.18 -0.51 8.35
N GLY A 21 -7.28 -1.18 8.04
CA GLY A 21 -7.37 -2.61 7.73
C GLY A 21 -8.80 -3.09 7.72
N LEU A 22 -8.97 -4.41 7.69
CA LEU A 22 -10.26 -5.07 7.76
C LEU A 22 -10.68 -5.30 9.22
N LEU A 23 -11.97 -5.55 9.43
CA LEU A 23 -12.51 -5.85 10.76
C LEU A 23 -12.27 -7.33 11.09
N GLU A 24 -11.93 -7.62 12.34
CA GLU A 24 -11.87 -8.98 12.85
C GLU A 24 -13.19 -9.73 12.57
N ASN A 25 -13.09 -10.98 12.19
CA ASN A 25 -14.20 -11.88 11.79
C ASN A 25 -14.89 -11.52 10.45
N ASN A 26 -14.35 -10.58 9.67
CA ASN A 26 -14.87 -10.25 8.34
C ASN A 26 -13.73 -10.09 7.30
N GLU A 27 -12.55 -10.63 7.57
CA GLU A 27 -11.33 -10.39 6.81
C GLU A 27 -11.45 -10.86 5.34
N GLU A 28 -12.30 -11.84 5.05
CA GLU A 28 -12.50 -12.37 3.70
C GLU A 28 -13.82 -11.95 3.06
N ASN A 29 -14.72 -11.30 3.79
CA ASN A 29 -16.06 -10.96 3.30
C ASN A 29 -16.10 -9.57 2.63
N LEU A 30 -15.61 -9.48 1.41
CA LEU A 30 -15.57 -8.22 0.67
C LEU A 30 -16.96 -7.65 0.35
N ASP A 31 -17.98 -8.50 0.15
CA ASP A 31 -19.36 -8.06 -0.08
C ASP A 31 -19.96 -7.40 1.16
N TYR A 32 -19.59 -7.83 2.36
CA TYR A 32 -19.95 -7.16 3.60
C TYR A 32 -19.50 -5.69 3.56
N TYR A 33 -18.25 -5.42 3.21
CA TYR A 33 -17.73 -4.04 3.15
C TYR A 33 -18.38 -3.22 2.07
N LYS A 34 -18.64 -3.80 0.89
CA LYS A 34 -19.36 -3.12 -0.18
C LYS A 34 -20.75 -2.69 0.28
N ASN A 35 -21.48 -3.59 0.97
CA ASN A 35 -22.80 -3.29 1.51
C ASN A 35 -22.77 -2.27 2.66
N LEU A 36 -21.76 -2.36 3.53
CA LEU A 36 -21.57 -1.42 4.63
C LEU A 36 -21.30 0.01 4.11
N LEU A 37 -20.42 0.14 3.10
CA LEU A 37 -19.89 1.43 2.66
C LEU A 37 -20.74 2.14 1.61
N LYS A 38 -21.65 1.44 0.91
CA LYS A 38 -22.42 2.02 -0.21
C LYS A 38 -23.26 3.26 0.14
N ASN A 39 -23.68 3.40 1.40
CA ASN A 39 -24.46 4.54 1.87
C ASN A 39 -23.61 5.72 2.33
N TYR A 40 -22.27 5.59 2.29
CA TYR A 40 -21.32 6.57 2.81
C TYR A 40 -20.35 7.10 1.76
N THR A 41 -20.66 6.94 0.48
CA THR A 41 -19.79 7.35 -0.65
C THR A 41 -19.55 8.85 -0.74
N THR A 42 -20.37 9.67 -0.07
CA THR A 42 -20.16 11.13 0.04
C THR A 42 -19.12 11.51 1.10
N LYS A 43 -18.72 10.58 1.95
CA LYS A 43 -17.70 10.80 2.98
C LYS A 43 -16.31 10.56 2.41
N LYS A 44 -15.34 11.35 2.86
CA LYS A 44 -13.93 11.11 2.53
C LYS A 44 -13.45 9.80 3.17
N PHE A 45 -12.85 8.94 2.37
CA PHE A 45 -12.24 7.69 2.82
C PHE A 45 -10.71 7.83 2.83
N ILE A 46 -10.09 7.69 3.99
CA ILE A 46 -8.63 7.80 4.17
C ILE A 46 -8.08 6.38 4.31
N CYS A 47 -7.31 5.94 3.32
CA CYS A 47 -6.63 4.67 3.32
C CYS A 47 -5.18 4.84 3.79
N THR A 48 -4.80 4.20 4.90
CA THR A 48 -3.46 4.34 5.49
C THR A 48 -2.48 3.26 5.05
N ASN A 49 -2.96 2.22 4.37
CA ASN A 49 -2.15 1.15 3.80
C ASN A 49 -2.67 0.81 2.40
N PRO A 50 -2.04 1.33 1.33
CA PRO A 50 -2.48 1.10 -0.05
C PRO A 50 -2.28 -0.33 -0.57
N ASP A 51 -1.56 -1.18 0.14
CA ASP A 51 -1.40 -2.58 -0.26
C ASP A 51 -2.76 -3.26 -0.37
N LEU A 52 -2.94 -4.07 -1.41
CA LEU A 52 -4.18 -4.83 -1.61
C LEU A 52 -4.18 -6.10 -0.78
N ILE A 53 -3.05 -6.77 -0.75
CA ILE A 53 -2.84 -8.04 -0.06
C ILE A 53 -1.46 -8.08 0.58
N VAL A 54 -1.34 -8.89 1.62
CA VAL A 54 -0.06 -9.33 2.18
C VAL A 54 -0.05 -10.85 2.32
N HIS A 55 1.15 -11.42 2.40
CA HIS A 55 1.32 -12.83 2.72
C HIS A 55 1.91 -12.98 4.11
N ARG A 56 1.24 -13.77 4.97
CA ARG A 56 1.76 -14.22 6.27
C ARG A 56 2.02 -15.71 6.20
N GLY A 57 3.24 -16.08 5.93
CA GLY A 57 3.58 -17.44 5.57
C GLY A 57 2.84 -17.84 4.28
N ASN A 58 2.02 -18.89 4.35
CA ASN A 58 1.22 -19.37 3.21
C ASN A 58 -0.19 -18.75 3.13
N VAL A 59 -0.56 -17.89 4.07
CA VAL A 59 -1.87 -17.27 4.11
C VAL A 59 -1.83 -15.92 3.42
N LYS A 60 -2.76 -15.70 2.49
CA LYS A 60 -3.00 -14.43 1.82
C LYS A 60 -4.07 -13.66 2.59
N GLU A 61 -3.77 -12.44 3.00
CA GLU A 61 -4.68 -11.56 3.72
C GLU A 61 -4.95 -10.29 2.93
N TYR A 62 -6.19 -9.79 2.96
CA TYR A 62 -6.54 -8.49 2.39
C TYR A 62 -6.08 -7.35 3.29
N CYS A 63 -5.70 -6.22 2.67
CA CYS A 63 -5.31 -4.99 3.34
C CYS A 63 -6.30 -3.85 3.11
N ALA A 64 -6.08 -2.72 3.78
CA ALA A 64 -6.93 -1.53 3.65
C ALA A 64 -7.07 -1.04 2.20
N GLY A 65 -6.05 -1.22 1.36
CA GLY A 65 -6.10 -0.90 -0.07
C GLY A 65 -7.19 -1.64 -0.83
N THR A 66 -7.51 -2.89 -0.46
CA THR A 66 -8.64 -3.62 -1.04
C THR A 66 -9.97 -2.94 -0.72
N LEU A 67 -10.17 -2.50 0.52
CA LEU A 67 -11.39 -1.76 0.91
C LEU A 67 -11.47 -0.40 0.20
N ALA A 68 -10.33 0.28 0.04
CA ALA A 68 -10.26 1.52 -0.71
C ALA A 68 -10.70 1.33 -2.17
N LYS A 69 -10.26 0.23 -2.82
CA LYS A 69 -10.70 -0.11 -4.19
C LYS A 69 -12.18 -0.45 -4.27
N ILE A 70 -12.72 -1.13 -3.28
CA ILE A 70 -14.17 -1.36 -3.19
C ILE A 70 -14.91 -0.03 -3.08
N PHE A 71 -14.44 0.88 -2.22
CA PHE A 71 -15.07 2.18 -2.03
C PHE A 71 -15.06 3.03 -3.31
N GLU A 72 -13.93 3.07 -4.04
CA GLU A 72 -13.85 3.70 -5.37
C GLU A 72 -14.84 3.06 -6.36
N SER A 73 -14.96 1.72 -6.38
CA SER A 73 -15.84 1.00 -7.32
C SER A 73 -17.32 1.30 -7.12
N ILE A 74 -17.73 1.78 -5.95
CA ILE A 74 -19.10 2.19 -5.62
C ILE A 74 -19.30 3.72 -5.67
N GLY A 75 -18.31 4.46 -6.20
CA GLY A 75 -18.40 5.91 -6.43
C GLY A 75 -17.89 6.78 -5.29
N GLY A 76 -17.18 6.23 -4.32
CA GLY A 76 -16.58 6.99 -3.23
C GLY A 76 -15.21 7.58 -3.59
N GLU A 77 -14.81 8.67 -2.92
CA GLU A 77 -13.51 9.32 -3.05
C GLU A 77 -12.54 8.79 -1.99
N VAL A 78 -11.34 8.35 -2.40
CA VAL A 78 -10.29 7.85 -1.51
C VAL A 78 -9.08 8.75 -1.51
N VAL A 79 -8.59 9.06 -0.31
CA VAL A 79 -7.28 9.68 -0.09
C VAL A 79 -6.32 8.61 0.43
N TYR A 80 -5.26 8.36 -0.33
CA TYR A 80 -4.26 7.35 0.02
C TYR A 80 -3.08 7.94 0.77
N PHE A 81 -2.72 7.31 1.90
CA PHE A 81 -1.47 7.54 2.62
C PHE A 81 -0.65 6.25 2.65
N GLY A 82 0.68 6.41 2.67
CA GLY A 82 1.60 5.29 2.57
C GLY A 82 2.22 5.15 1.18
N LYS A 83 3.13 4.21 1.02
CA LYS A 83 3.82 3.92 -0.25
C LYS A 83 2.81 3.51 -1.34
N PRO A 84 2.92 3.96 -2.57
CA PRO A 84 3.97 4.76 -3.20
C PRO A 84 3.71 6.29 -3.19
N HIS A 85 2.81 6.79 -2.35
CA HIS A 85 2.36 8.18 -2.33
C HIS A 85 3.38 9.09 -1.63
N ARG A 86 3.56 10.32 -2.15
CA ARG A 86 4.61 11.27 -1.72
C ARG A 86 4.46 11.71 -0.27
N GLU A 87 3.26 11.72 0.24
CA GLU A 87 2.91 12.20 1.58
C GLU A 87 3.71 11.50 2.67
N ILE A 88 3.88 10.16 2.55
CA ILE A 88 4.68 9.41 3.53
C ILE A 88 6.18 9.74 3.43
N TYR A 89 6.69 9.94 2.24
CA TYR A 89 8.10 10.25 2.03
C TYR A 89 8.46 11.66 2.52
N ASN A 90 7.56 12.63 2.33
CA ASN A 90 7.76 14.01 2.75
C ASN A 90 7.91 14.19 4.28
N ILE A 91 7.45 13.21 5.07
CA ILE A 91 7.64 13.21 6.53
C ILE A 91 8.84 12.36 6.98
N CYS A 92 9.44 11.57 6.07
CA CYS A 92 10.57 10.69 6.39
C CYS A 92 11.94 11.37 6.20
N PHE A 93 12.06 12.28 5.23
CA PHE A 93 13.34 12.93 4.89
C PHE A 93 13.12 14.29 4.21
N GLN A 94 14.19 15.09 4.17
CA GLN A 94 14.22 16.41 3.51
C GLN A 94 14.89 16.32 2.14
N GLU A 95 14.56 17.24 1.23
CA GLU A 95 15.03 17.23 -0.18
C GLU A 95 16.57 17.15 -0.36
N LYS A 96 17.34 17.59 0.64
CA LYS A 96 18.81 17.58 0.56
C LYS A 96 19.46 16.32 1.12
N GLU A 97 18.69 15.42 1.70
CA GLU A 97 19.21 14.19 2.27
C GLU A 97 19.44 13.12 1.19
N LYS A 98 20.57 12.42 1.30
CA LYS A 98 20.84 11.24 0.47
C LYS A 98 20.12 10.04 1.06
N VAL A 99 19.07 9.59 0.36
CA VAL A 99 18.21 8.52 0.82
C VAL A 99 18.20 7.40 -0.20
N ILE A 100 18.18 6.17 0.28
CA ILE A 100 17.92 4.97 -0.52
C ILE A 100 16.71 4.23 0.04
N ALA A 101 15.77 3.89 -0.82
CA ALA A 101 14.62 3.06 -0.46
C ALA A 101 14.98 1.58 -0.59
N ILE A 102 14.56 0.75 0.34
CA ILE A 102 14.77 -0.71 0.29
C ILE A 102 13.40 -1.37 0.42
N GLY A 103 13.11 -2.30 -0.48
CA GLY A 103 11.84 -3.02 -0.42
C GLY A 103 11.69 -4.08 -1.50
N ASP A 104 10.69 -4.91 -1.34
CA ASP A 104 10.41 -6.07 -2.19
C ASP A 104 9.16 -5.91 -3.06
N ASN A 105 8.40 -4.85 -2.88
CA ASN A 105 7.18 -4.62 -3.64
C ASN A 105 7.38 -3.52 -4.71
N LEU A 106 7.28 -3.94 -5.97
CA LEU A 106 7.46 -3.05 -7.12
C LEU A 106 6.37 -1.98 -7.23
N ASN A 107 5.13 -2.29 -6.76
CA ASN A 107 4.01 -1.35 -6.80
C ASN A 107 4.04 -0.28 -5.70
N THR A 108 4.70 -0.54 -4.59
CA THR A 108 4.74 0.36 -3.43
C THR A 108 6.14 0.88 -3.16
N ASP A 109 7.09 0.01 -2.85
CA ASP A 109 8.44 0.42 -2.44
C ASP A 109 9.22 1.06 -3.60
N ILE A 110 9.37 0.32 -4.69
CA ILE A 110 10.17 0.76 -5.82
C ILE A 110 9.47 1.88 -6.60
N LYS A 111 8.14 1.76 -6.78
CA LYS A 111 7.36 2.83 -7.38
C LYS A 111 7.37 4.11 -6.55
N GLY A 112 7.34 3.99 -5.23
CA GLY A 112 7.46 5.11 -4.32
C GLY A 112 8.82 5.81 -4.44
N ALA A 113 9.91 5.04 -4.47
CA ALA A 113 11.25 5.57 -4.72
C ALA A 113 11.32 6.31 -6.06
N ASN A 114 10.74 5.74 -7.13
CA ASN A 114 10.68 6.40 -8.44
C ASN A 114 9.85 7.70 -8.41
N ASN A 115 8.72 7.72 -7.70
CA ASN A 115 7.89 8.91 -7.55
C ASN A 115 8.61 10.06 -6.82
N MET A 116 9.53 9.70 -5.93
CA MET A 116 10.36 10.63 -5.16
C MET A 116 11.72 10.95 -5.85
N ASN A 117 12.04 10.25 -6.94
CA ASN A 117 13.31 10.33 -7.64
C ASN A 117 14.52 10.05 -6.72
N ILE A 118 14.40 9.04 -5.86
CA ILE A 118 15.46 8.53 -4.98
C ILE A 118 15.91 7.14 -5.43
N ASP A 119 17.15 6.78 -5.07
CA ASP A 119 17.68 5.45 -5.33
C ASP A 119 16.92 4.36 -4.60
N SER A 120 16.93 3.14 -5.16
CA SER A 120 16.27 2.00 -4.54
C SER A 120 17.04 0.69 -4.70
N ILE A 121 16.91 -0.16 -3.68
CA ILE A 121 17.33 -1.57 -3.70
C ILE A 121 16.08 -2.43 -3.75
N PHE A 122 15.93 -3.20 -4.80
CA PHE A 122 14.86 -4.20 -4.90
C PHE A 122 15.30 -5.52 -4.25
N ILE A 123 14.52 -6.01 -3.28
CA ILE A 123 14.71 -7.31 -2.65
C ILE A 123 13.96 -8.38 -3.44
N SER A 124 14.69 -9.17 -4.22
CA SER A 124 14.09 -10.03 -5.24
C SER A 124 13.45 -11.30 -4.69
N ASN A 125 13.82 -11.79 -3.51
CA ASN A 125 13.18 -12.92 -2.83
C ASN A 125 11.97 -12.56 -1.96
N GLY A 126 11.26 -11.48 -2.31
CA GLY A 126 10.05 -11.04 -1.63
C GLY A 126 8.78 -11.30 -2.44
N VAL A 127 7.87 -10.32 -2.41
CA VAL A 127 6.50 -10.39 -2.97
C VAL A 127 6.45 -10.88 -4.42
N HIS A 128 7.44 -10.53 -5.24
CA HIS A 128 7.47 -10.86 -6.67
C HIS A 128 8.32 -12.09 -7.03
N ARG A 129 8.79 -12.87 -6.04
CA ARG A 129 9.71 -13.99 -6.29
C ARG A 129 9.16 -15.02 -7.28
N SER A 130 7.87 -15.24 -7.30
CA SER A 130 7.21 -16.20 -8.22
C SER A 130 6.99 -15.67 -9.64
N GLU A 131 7.33 -14.41 -9.91
CA GLU A 131 7.08 -13.78 -11.20
C GLU A 131 8.30 -13.81 -12.14
N PHE A 132 9.41 -14.39 -11.72
CA PHE A 132 10.63 -14.57 -12.50
C PHE A 132 11.40 -15.81 -11.99
N GLU A 133 12.17 -16.45 -12.83
CA GLU A 133 13.00 -17.59 -12.48
C GLU A 133 14.46 -17.17 -12.30
N GLU A 134 14.97 -16.35 -13.22
CA GLU A 134 16.35 -15.88 -13.25
C GLU A 134 16.47 -14.36 -13.14
N GLU A 135 17.57 -13.88 -12.61
CA GLU A 135 17.86 -12.44 -12.48
C GLU A 135 17.86 -11.70 -13.82
N SER A 136 18.18 -12.38 -14.91
CA SER A 136 18.11 -11.85 -16.28
C SER A 136 16.71 -11.32 -16.64
N GLU A 137 15.66 -11.88 -16.04
CA GLU A 137 14.25 -11.52 -16.27
C GLU A 137 13.80 -10.29 -15.47
N LEU A 138 14.57 -9.84 -14.48
CA LEU A 138 14.24 -8.66 -13.67
C LEU A 138 14.01 -7.41 -14.51
N LYS A 139 14.72 -7.25 -15.63
CA LYS A 139 14.51 -6.11 -16.54
C LYS A 139 13.10 -6.15 -17.16
N MET A 140 12.61 -7.32 -17.51
CA MET A 140 11.25 -7.49 -18.06
C MET A 140 10.21 -7.26 -16.96
N LEU A 141 10.47 -7.74 -15.75
CA LEU A 141 9.61 -7.50 -14.60
C LEU A 141 9.50 -6.00 -14.28
N PHE A 142 10.61 -5.27 -14.23
CA PHE A 142 10.59 -3.81 -14.02
C PHE A 142 9.84 -3.07 -15.13
N LYS A 143 9.97 -3.51 -16.38
CA LYS A 143 9.20 -2.96 -17.50
C LYS A 143 7.71 -3.22 -17.35
N LYS A 144 7.30 -4.44 -16.95
CA LYS A 144 5.91 -4.81 -16.66
C LYS A 144 5.28 -3.87 -15.62
N TYR A 145 6.01 -3.58 -14.54
CA TYR A 145 5.56 -2.69 -13.45
C TYR A 145 5.81 -1.20 -13.72
N LYS A 146 6.48 -0.86 -14.83
CA LYS A 146 6.85 0.52 -15.21
C LYS A 146 7.66 1.23 -14.11
N VAL A 147 8.63 0.53 -13.55
CA VAL A 147 9.52 1.02 -12.50
C VAL A 147 10.98 0.78 -12.84
N LYS A 148 11.89 1.42 -12.09
CA LYS A 148 13.34 1.21 -12.14
C LYS A 148 13.85 1.04 -10.72
N ALA A 149 14.67 0.02 -10.49
CA ALA A 149 15.47 -0.10 -9.28
C ALA A 149 16.93 0.25 -9.62
N SER A 150 17.60 1.00 -8.74
CA SER A 150 19.03 1.34 -8.88
C SER A 150 19.90 0.10 -8.66
N TYR A 151 19.48 -0.73 -7.72
CA TYR A 151 20.15 -1.96 -7.31
C TYR A 151 19.13 -3.05 -7.02
N TYR A 152 19.59 -4.30 -6.99
CA TYR A 152 18.80 -5.43 -6.50
C TYR A 152 19.68 -6.44 -5.77
N GLN A 153 19.10 -7.18 -4.85
CA GLN A 153 19.72 -8.31 -4.17
C GLN A 153 18.66 -9.32 -3.71
N PRO A 154 19.00 -10.61 -3.56
CA PRO A 154 18.04 -11.63 -3.16
C PRO A 154 17.48 -11.41 -1.75
N HIS A 155 18.33 -11.06 -0.82
CA HIS A 155 18.00 -10.83 0.59
C HIS A 155 18.64 -9.55 1.07
N LEU A 156 18.05 -8.94 2.10
CA LEU A 156 18.68 -7.81 2.76
C LEU A 156 19.94 -8.30 3.50
N SER A 157 21.08 -7.84 3.06
CA SER A 157 22.37 -8.11 3.67
C SER A 157 23.22 -6.84 3.68
N TRP A 158 24.01 -6.69 4.75
CA TRP A 158 24.88 -5.53 4.99
C TRP A 158 26.34 -5.94 4.84
#